data_a473c817c063fb301e509557285a19f7
#
_entry.id   a473c817c063fb301e509557285a19f7
#
_cell.length_a   1.000
_cell.length_b   1.000
_cell.length_c   1.000
_cell.angle_alpha   90.00
_cell.angle_beta   90.00
_cell.angle_gamma   90.00
#
_symmetry.space_group_name_H-M   'P 1'
#
loop_
_entity.id
_entity.type
_entity.pdbx_description
1 polymer ?
#
loop_
_entity_poly.entity_id
_entity_poly.type
_entity_poly.pdbx_seq_one_letter_code
_entity_poly.pdbx_strand_id
1 'polypeptide(L)'
;MRTDIKNSLDVVATLAPAAQTATATGTAVDLANYDAAAVVITTGAVANAAFSIEIQESNASGSGFTAVADADLDGSEPATLTATTVTVIGYHGIKRYIRAVATDAGTGDASFGVTVIRGKGRVKP
;
A
#
# COMPACT_ATOMS: atom_id res chain seq x y z
N MET A 1 -27.57 13.65 3.46
CA MET A 1 -26.42 14.58 3.29
C MET A 1 -25.14 13.85 3.62
N ARG A 2 -24.09 14.09 2.81
CA ARG A 2 -22.78 13.47 3.06
C ARG A 2 -21.90 14.43 3.83
N THR A 3 -21.09 13.88 4.74
CA THR A 3 -20.15 14.68 5.51
C THR A 3 -18.80 14.75 4.81
N ASP A 4 -18.00 15.75 5.16
CA ASP A 4 -16.67 15.95 4.59
C ASP A 4 -15.71 14.84 5.05
N ILE A 5 -15.02 14.22 4.11
CA ILE A 5 -13.97 13.24 4.38
C ILE A 5 -12.61 13.72 3.86
N LYS A 6 -12.59 14.60 2.88
CA LYS A 6 -11.34 15.04 2.24
C LYS A 6 -10.36 15.66 3.22
N ASN A 7 -10.84 16.50 4.13
CA ASN A 7 -9.98 17.20 5.08
C ASN A 7 -9.60 16.34 6.30
N SER A 8 -10.13 15.11 6.39
CA SER A 8 -9.82 14.16 7.45
C SER A 8 -8.81 13.10 7.01
N LEU A 9 -8.46 13.07 5.74
CA LEU A 9 -7.57 12.07 5.15
C LEU A 9 -6.42 12.72 4.40
N ASP A 10 -5.33 12.00 4.33
CA ASP A 10 -4.24 12.29 3.39
C ASP A 10 -3.91 11.01 2.62
N VAL A 11 -3.74 11.12 1.31
CA VAL A 11 -3.58 9.97 0.42
C VAL A 11 -2.26 10.12 -0.32
N VAL A 12 -1.38 9.13 -0.17
CA VAL A 12 -0.04 9.16 -0.77
C VAL A 12 0.22 7.84 -1.50
N ALA A 13 0.70 7.91 -2.74
CA ALA A 13 1.07 6.71 -3.49
C ALA A 13 2.41 6.17 -2.98
N THR A 14 2.46 4.88 -2.64
CA THR A 14 3.70 4.16 -2.41
C THR A 14 4.23 3.55 -3.71
N LEU A 15 3.34 3.05 -4.56
CA LEU A 15 3.63 2.64 -5.93
C LEU A 15 2.70 3.42 -6.85
N ALA A 16 3.24 4.36 -7.63
CA ALA A 16 2.43 5.11 -8.59
C ALA A 16 1.82 4.19 -9.63
N PRO A 17 0.57 4.44 -10.06
CA PRO A 17 -0.06 3.60 -11.07
C PRO A 17 0.76 3.57 -12.36
N ALA A 18 1.12 2.38 -12.79
CA ALA A 18 1.90 2.18 -14.01
C ALA A 18 1.82 0.73 -14.47
N ALA A 19 2.16 0.49 -15.72
CA ALA A 19 2.37 -0.86 -16.22
C ALA A 19 3.71 -1.38 -15.69
N GLN A 20 3.69 -2.55 -15.06
CA GLN A 20 4.86 -3.17 -14.44
C GLN A 20 5.14 -4.52 -15.08
N THR A 21 6.40 -4.76 -15.39
CA THR A 21 6.88 -6.04 -15.91
C THR A 21 8.05 -6.60 -15.11
N ALA A 22 8.38 -5.96 -13.98
CA ALA A 22 9.45 -6.37 -13.08
C ALA A 22 9.07 -6.04 -11.63
N THR A 23 9.83 -6.57 -10.69
CA THR A 23 9.65 -6.26 -9.27
C THR A 23 9.76 -4.75 -9.05
N ALA A 24 8.79 -4.20 -8.35
CA ALA A 24 8.74 -2.78 -8.02
C ALA A 24 8.69 -2.58 -6.51
N THR A 25 9.57 -1.71 -6.01
CA THR A 25 9.61 -1.34 -4.59
C THR A 25 9.00 0.05 -4.43
N GLY A 26 7.98 0.15 -3.59
CA GLY A 26 7.32 1.41 -3.32
C GLY A 26 8.16 2.37 -2.49
N THR A 27 7.78 3.63 -2.51
CA THR A 27 8.38 4.64 -1.64
C THR A 27 7.82 4.52 -0.23
N ALA A 28 8.65 4.84 0.77
CA ALA A 28 8.23 4.85 2.15
C ALA A 28 7.23 5.97 2.41
N VAL A 29 6.14 5.64 3.07
CA VAL A 29 5.12 6.61 3.47
C VAL A 29 5.21 6.84 4.98
N ASP A 30 5.37 8.08 5.38
CA ASP A 30 5.54 8.48 6.78
C ASP A 30 4.17 8.53 7.46
N LEU A 31 4.03 7.75 8.54
CA LEU A 31 2.81 7.71 9.34
C LEU A 31 2.90 8.55 10.62
N ALA A 32 3.97 9.32 10.80
CA ALA A 32 4.09 10.19 11.96
C ALA A 32 2.92 11.18 11.98
N ASN A 33 2.35 11.39 13.17
CA ASN A 33 1.20 12.27 13.40
C ASN A 33 -0.13 11.73 12.85
N TYR A 34 -0.17 10.47 12.42
CA TYR A 34 -1.42 9.82 12.01
C TYR A 34 -1.68 8.60 12.88
N ASP A 35 -2.93 8.40 13.28
CA ASP A 35 -3.32 7.29 14.15
C ASP A 35 -4.02 6.15 13.39
N ALA A 36 -4.21 6.31 12.10
CA ALA A 36 -4.82 5.27 11.26
C ALA A 36 -4.19 5.27 9.87
N ALA A 37 -4.05 4.09 9.29
CA ALA A 37 -3.57 3.93 7.93
C ALA A 37 -4.25 2.74 7.26
N ALA A 38 -4.47 2.87 5.96
CA ALA A 38 -4.95 1.78 5.12
C ALA A 38 -4.17 1.78 3.81
N VAL A 39 -3.98 0.60 3.25
CA VAL A 39 -3.31 0.41 1.97
C VAL A 39 -4.35 0.03 0.94
N VAL A 40 -4.40 0.74 -0.17
CA VAL A 40 -5.34 0.49 -1.26
C VAL A 40 -4.55 0.05 -2.49
N ILE A 41 -4.84 -1.15 -2.95
CA ILE A 41 -4.23 -1.71 -4.16
C ILE A 41 -5.28 -1.65 -5.27
N THR A 42 -4.98 -0.92 -6.33
CA THR A 42 -5.90 -0.77 -7.47
C THR A 42 -5.23 -1.36 -8.70
N THR A 43 -5.91 -2.30 -9.34
CA THR A 43 -5.42 -2.93 -10.56
C THR A 43 -6.24 -2.49 -11.77
N GLY A 44 -5.57 -2.38 -12.91
CA GLY A 44 -6.20 -2.24 -14.21
C GLY A 44 -6.10 -3.55 -14.98
N ALA A 45 -5.58 -3.49 -16.21
CA ALA A 45 -5.39 -4.67 -17.02
C ALA A 45 -4.27 -5.55 -16.45
N VAL A 46 -4.51 -6.84 -16.35
CA VAL A 46 -3.53 -7.83 -15.88
C VAL A 46 -3.37 -8.86 -16.98
N ALA A 47 -2.29 -8.78 -17.74
CA ALA A 47 -1.96 -9.74 -18.78
C ALA A 47 -1.35 -11.02 -18.20
N ASN A 48 -0.55 -10.87 -17.13
CA ASN A 48 0.01 -11.99 -16.38
C ASN A 48 0.05 -11.62 -14.90
N ALA A 49 -0.63 -12.40 -14.07
CA ALA A 49 -0.86 -12.11 -12.66
C ALA A 49 0.30 -12.58 -11.75
N ALA A 50 1.52 -12.72 -12.27
CA ALA A 50 2.65 -13.24 -11.51
C ALA A 50 3.28 -12.22 -10.55
N PHE A 51 2.50 -11.29 -10.03
CA PHE A 51 2.91 -10.35 -8.98
C PHE A 51 2.27 -10.71 -7.65
N SER A 52 3.06 -10.62 -6.58
CA SER A 52 2.55 -10.63 -5.21
C SER A 52 2.84 -9.28 -4.56
N ILE A 53 1.92 -8.80 -3.74
CA ILE A 53 2.08 -7.55 -3.02
C ILE A 53 2.38 -7.84 -1.55
N GLU A 54 3.45 -7.26 -1.04
CA GLU A 54 3.81 -7.33 0.37
C GLU A 54 3.85 -5.93 0.96
N ILE A 55 3.25 -5.77 2.13
CA ILE A 55 3.34 -4.53 2.88
C ILE A 55 4.49 -4.66 3.86
N GLN A 56 5.41 -3.70 3.84
CA GLN A 56 6.58 -3.67 4.69
C GLN A 56 6.58 -2.46 5.61
N GLU A 57 7.21 -2.58 6.75
CA GLU A 57 7.26 -1.55 7.77
C GLU A 57 8.68 -1.30 8.25
N SER A 58 8.96 -0.08 8.71
CA SER A 58 10.26 0.29 9.29
C SER A 58 10.11 1.55 10.15
N ASN A 59 11.04 1.74 11.07
CA ASN A 59 11.17 3.01 11.80
C ASN A 59 12.12 4.00 11.11
N ALA A 60 12.76 3.59 10.01
CA ALA A 60 13.63 4.46 9.21
C ALA A 60 13.13 4.51 7.78
N SER A 61 13.22 5.68 7.14
CA SER A 61 12.64 5.90 5.80
C SER A 61 13.38 5.15 4.69
N GLY A 62 14.65 4.87 4.87
CA GLY A 62 15.49 4.33 3.80
C GLY A 62 16.02 2.91 4.05
N SER A 63 15.70 2.28 5.18
CA SER A 63 16.30 0.99 5.52
C SER A 63 15.50 0.26 6.59
N GLY A 64 15.84 -1.01 6.81
CA GLY A 64 15.25 -1.81 7.88
C GLY A 64 13.82 -2.26 7.63
N PHE A 65 13.35 -2.23 6.39
CA PHE A 65 11.99 -2.67 6.07
C PHE A 65 11.87 -4.18 6.19
N THR A 66 10.83 -4.60 6.90
CA THR A 66 10.47 -6.01 7.07
C THR A 66 8.98 -6.19 6.78
N ALA A 67 8.59 -7.40 6.44
CA ALA A 67 7.18 -7.71 6.21
C ALA A 67 6.36 -7.43 7.47
N VAL A 68 5.20 -6.81 7.27
CA VAL A 68 4.25 -6.59 8.37
C VAL A 68 3.64 -7.93 8.77
N ALA A 69 3.58 -8.21 10.07
CA ALA A 69 2.95 -9.42 10.57
C ALA A 69 1.45 -9.43 10.23
N ASP A 70 0.92 -10.59 9.91
CA ASP A 70 -0.51 -10.71 9.55
C ASP A 70 -1.44 -10.21 10.66
N ALA A 71 -1.03 -10.29 11.90
CA ALA A 71 -1.81 -9.79 13.04
C ALA A 71 -1.94 -8.26 13.03
N ASP A 72 -1.04 -7.56 12.36
CA ASP A 72 -1.05 -6.09 12.24
C ASP A 72 -1.74 -5.62 10.95
N LEU A 73 -2.28 -6.53 10.17
CA LEU A 73 -3.03 -6.23 8.95
C LEU A 73 -4.48 -6.66 9.09
N ASP A 74 -5.38 -5.78 8.67
CA ASP A 74 -6.79 -6.09 8.55
C ASP A 74 -7.09 -6.33 7.06
N GLY A 75 -7.08 -7.57 6.66
CA GLY A 75 -7.18 -8.01 5.28
C GLY A 75 -5.98 -8.85 4.87
N SER A 76 -6.02 -9.39 3.67
CA SER A 76 -4.97 -10.25 3.13
C SER A 76 -4.23 -9.58 1.98
N GLU A 77 -2.91 -9.67 2.01
CA GLU A 77 -2.08 -9.23 0.90
C GLU A 77 -2.30 -10.15 -0.30
N PRO A 78 -2.50 -9.59 -1.52
CA PRO A 78 -2.71 -10.44 -2.69
C PRO A 78 -1.47 -11.29 -3.01
N ALA A 79 -1.65 -12.60 -3.09
CA ALA A 79 -0.62 -13.50 -3.58
C ALA A 79 -0.48 -13.41 -5.11
N THR A 80 -1.57 -13.07 -5.79
CA THR A 80 -1.62 -12.77 -7.22
C THR A 80 -2.57 -11.62 -7.46
N LEU A 81 -2.36 -10.88 -8.55
CA LEU A 81 -3.22 -9.75 -8.89
C LEU A 81 -4.43 -10.20 -9.70
N THR A 82 -5.59 -9.60 -9.42
CA THR A 82 -6.81 -9.76 -10.20
C THR A 82 -7.08 -8.47 -10.96
N ALA A 83 -7.43 -8.57 -12.24
CA ALA A 83 -7.68 -7.40 -13.07
C ALA A 83 -8.88 -6.59 -12.56
N THR A 84 -8.77 -5.27 -12.71
CA THR A 84 -9.86 -4.31 -12.44
C THR A 84 -10.46 -4.51 -11.04
N THR A 85 -9.58 -4.59 -10.04
CA THR A 85 -9.97 -4.87 -8.65
C THR A 85 -9.36 -3.84 -7.73
N VAL A 86 -10.09 -3.49 -6.68
CA VAL A 86 -9.61 -2.65 -5.58
C VAL A 86 -9.56 -3.49 -4.31
N THR A 87 -8.39 -3.55 -3.68
CA THR A 87 -8.19 -4.25 -2.41
C THR A 87 -7.77 -3.24 -1.35
N VAL A 88 -8.45 -3.27 -0.21
CA VAL A 88 -8.15 -2.38 0.92
C VAL A 88 -7.66 -3.22 2.10
N ILE A 89 -6.52 -2.82 2.66
CA ILE A 89 -5.90 -3.51 3.80
C ILE A 89 -5.63 -2.47 4.88
N GLY A 90 -6.18 -2.68 6.08
CA GLY A 90 -5.90 -1.81 7.23
C GLY A 90 -4.55 -2.14 7.85
N TYR A 91 -3.83 -1.13 8.30
CA TYR A 91 -2.55 -1.29 8.99
C TYR A 91 -2.72 -0.92 10.47
N HIS A 92 -2.41 -1.86 11.36
CA HIS A 92 -2.50 -1.70 12.81
C HIS A 92 -1.14 -1.72 13.50
N GLY A 93 -0.05 -1.73 12.75
CA GLY A 93 1.30 -1.78 13.31
C GLY A 93 1.72 -0.47 13.97
N ILE A 94 2.90 -0.49 14.57
CA ILE A 94 3.43 0.62 15.36
C ILE A 94 4.61 1.33 14.70
N LYS A 95 5.03 0.88 13.53
CA LYS A 95 6.19 1.46 12.85
C LYS A 95 5.83 2.78 12.18
N ARG A 96 6.82 3.63 12.01
CA ARG A 96 6.62 4.96 11.45
C ARG A 96 6.39 4.97 9.94
N TYR A 97 7.07 4.07 9.22
CA TYR A 97 7.02 4.04 7.76
C TYR A 97 6.46 2.73 7.27
N ILE A 98 5.62 2.80 6.24
CA ILE A 98 5.16 1.62 5.50
C ILE A 98 5.37 1.83 4.00
N ARG A 99 5.53 0.73 3.27
CA ARG A 99 5.60 0.72 1.82
C ARG A 99 5.04 -0.59 1.28
N ALA A 100 4.73 -0.62 0.01
CA ALA A 100 4.37 -1.84 -0.68
C ALA A 100 5.51 -2.26 -1.60
N VAL A 101 5.71 -3.57 -1.72
CA VAL A 101 6.64 -4.17 -2.66
C VAL A 101 5.86 -5.15 -3.53
N ALA A 102 5.91 -4.96 -4.84
CA ALA A 102 5.32 -5.88 -5.80
C ALA A 102 6.44 -6.77 -6.35
N THR A 103 6.40 -8.04 -5.99
CA THR A 103 7.41 -9.00 -6.40
C THR A 103 6.93 -9.74 -7.64
N ASP A 104 7.73 -9.66 -8.71
CA ASP A 104 7.48 -10.39 -9.96
C ASP A 104 8.08 -11.79 -9.86
N ALA A 105 7.26 -12.80 -10.11
CA ALA A 105 7.70 -14.20 -10.16
C ALA A 105 8.46 -14.56 -11.46
N GLY A 106 8.65 -13.59 -12.37
CA GLY A 106 9.45 -13.73 -13.58
C GLY A 106 8.69 -13.47 -14.88
N THR A 107 7.38 -13.51 -14.86
CA THR A 107 6.54 -13.33 -16.04
C THR A 107 5.42 -12.31 -15.85
N GLY A 108 5.50 -11.50 -14.79
CA GLY A 108 4.47 -10.53 -14.46
C GLY A 108 4.29 -9.48 -15.53
N ASP A 109 3.06 -9.13 -15.83
CA ASP A 109 2.70 -8.04 -16.72
C ASP A 109 1.32 -7.52 -16.29
N ALA A 110 1.32 -6.41 -15.56
CA ALA A 110 0.09 -5.86 -15.01
C ALA A 110 0.20 -4.36 -14.81
N SER A 111 -0.93 -3.69 -14.92
CA SER A 111 -1.05 -2.27 -14.57
C SER A 111 -1.69 -2.15 -13.21
N PHE A 112 -1.00 -1.52 -12.26
CA PHE A 112 -1.52 -1.36 -10.90
C PHE A 112 -0.84 -0.19 -10.19
N GLY A 113 -1.44 0.23 -9.10
CA GLY A 113 -0.87 1.18 -8.18
C GLY A 113 -1.24 0.82 -6.75
N VAL A 114 -0.43 1.27 -5.80
CA VAL A 114 -0.68 1.09 -4.38
C VAL A 114 -0.62 2.43 -3.69
N THR A 115 -1.67 2.76 -2.96
CA THR A 115 -1.84 4.04 -2.31
C THR A 115 -2.04 3.82 -0.81
N VAL A 116 -1.45 4.69 0.01
CA VAL A 116 -1.65 4.67 1.46
C VAL A 116 -2.57 5.82 1.84
N ILE A 117 -3.63 5.50 2.54
CA ILE A 117 -4.54 6.49 3.13
C ILE A 117 -4.16 6.65 4.59
N ARG A 118 -3.82 7.88 4.99
CA ARG A 118 -3.52 8.23 6.38
C ARG A 118 -4.70 9.00 6.96
N GLY A 119 -5.15 8.57 8.12
CA GLY A 119 -6.30 9.18 8.75
C GLY A 119 -6.09 9.43 10.23
N LYS A 120 -7.06 10.08 10.87
CA LYS A 120 -7.00 10.43 12.29
C LYS A 120 -5.72 11.19 12.64
N GLY A 121 -5.39 12.17 11.80
CA GLY A 121 -4.20 12.98 12.01
C GLY A 121 -4.25 13.72 13.35
N ARG A 122 -3.12 13.73 14.05
CA ARG A 122 -2.98 14.46 15.33
C ARG A 122 -2.91 15.96 15.12
N VAL A 123 -2.40 16.36 13.94
CA VAL A 123 -2.39 17.75 13.52
C VAL A 123 -3.15 17.82 12.20
N LYS A 124 -4.28 18.51 12.19
CA LYS A 124 -5.10 18.61 10.99
C LYS A 124 -4.49 19.60 10.02
N PRO A 125 -4.50 19.27 8.73
CA PRO A 125 -4.03 20.19 7.70
C PRO A 125 -4.94 21.41 7.55
#